data_c3faf4fbfe00dbaceea975d567399b42
#
_entry.id   c3faf4fbfe00dbaceea975d567399b42
#
_cell.length_a   1.000
_cell.length_b   1.000
_cell.length_c   1.000
_cell.angle_alpha   90.00
_cell.angle_beta   90.00
_cell.angle_gamma   90.00
#
_symmetry.space_group_name_H-M   'P 1'
#
loop_
_entity.id
_entity.type
_entity.pdbx_description
1 polymer ?
#
loop_
_entity_poly.entity_id
_entity_poly.type
_entity_poly.pdbx_seq_one_letter_code
_entity_poly.pdbx_strand_id
1 'polypeptide(L)'
;MLVEKFEKFLQLVDLKAYREKYRPIKIVEMDMPKEIQAIEILYKVYWDQKKFLSFEDFYQEYFKTHKKQLRDFQKKTGLCSKCFAKGLPARIYRTWASIITQIHAGYVAESVFGENSVEMSGELDHKGADFQVKYRSKILNYQVKKKSLSREVRQEGPRAKNPLHGEFVDIKYEVPSSDYFENPKKKNGEYKLPYKRFLDNEELKRFQNGFVVFTPYTFEQKKKEVDGNLK
;
A
#
# COMPACT_ATOMS: atom_id res chain seq x y z
N MET A 1 -2.50 -18.78 -8.95
CA MET A 1 -2.33 -18.36 -7.53
C MET A 1 -3.14 -17.10 -7.27
N LEU A 2 -3.39 -16.74 -5.99
CA LEU A 2 -4.19 -15.53 -5.65
C LEU A 2 -3.46 -14.24 -6.05
N VAL A 3 -2.14 -14.22 -5.87
CA VAL A 3 -1.28 -13.09 -6.30
C VAL A 3 -1.45 -12.77 -7.79
N GLU A 4 -1.52 -13.78 -8.66
CA GLU A 4 -1.71 -13.57 -10.11
C GLU A 4 -3.08 -12.96 -10.43
N LYS A 5 -4.13 -13.40 -9.73
CA LYS A 5 -5.48 -12.82 -9.88
C LYS A 5 -5.48 -11.35 -9.45
N PHE A 6 -4.79 -11.04 -8.36
CA PHE A 6 -4.68 -9.68 -7.87
C PHE A 6 -3.84 -8.80 -8.82
N GLU A 7 -2.74 -9.33 -9.35
CA GLU A 7 -1.92 -8.62 -10.34
C GLU A 7 -2.69 -8.34 -11.64
N LYS A 8 -3.49 -9.29 -12.13
CA LYS A 8 -4.37 -9.06 -13.27
C LYS A 8 -5.36 -7.93 -13.01
N PHE A 9 -5.96 -7.90 -11.81
CA PHE A 9 -6.81 -6.79 -11.41
C PHE A 9 -6.04 -5.46 -11.40
N LEU A 10 -4.84 -5.40 -10.80
CA LEU A 10 -4.03 -4.19 -10.75
C LEU A 10 -3.66 -3.66 -12.14
N GLN A 11 -3.42 -4.54 -13.10
CA GLN A 11 -3.09 -4.17 -14.48
C GLN A 11 -4.27 -3.52 -15.23
N LEU A 12 -5.50 -3.80 -14.81
CA LEU A 12 -6.72 -3.21 -15.40
C LEU A 12 -7.02 -1.80 -14.83
N VAL A 13 -6.38 -1.40 -13.73
CA VAL A 13 -6.62 -0.10 -13.10
C VAL A 13 -6.03 1.03 -13.93
N ASP A 14 -6.82 2.03 -14.29
CA ASP A 14 -6.34 3.25 -14.95
C ASP A 14 -5.73 4.23 -13.93
N LEU A 15 -4.47 3.95 -13.55
CA LEU A 15 -3.74 4.81 -12.62
C LEU A 15 -3.53 6.23 -13.13
N LYS A 16 -3.45 6.41 -14.46
CA LYS A 16 -3.25 7.73 -15.05
C LYS A 16 -4.49 8.59 -14.82
N ALA A 17 -5.67 8.06 -15.16
CA ALA A 17 -6.93 8.76 -14.92
C ALA A 17 -7.13 9.09 -13.44
N TYR A 18 -6.84 8.17 -12.53
CA TYR A 18 -6.93 8.44 -11.09
C TYR A 18 -5.97 9.52 -10.62
N ARG A 19 -4.73 9.52 -11.10
CA ARG A 19 -3.74 10.56 -10.77
C ARG A 19 -4.19 11.92 -11.28
N GLU A 20 -4.65 12.02 -12.50
CA GLU A 20 -5.18 13.25 -13.10
C GLU A 20 -6.39 13.78 -12.31
N LYS A 21 -7.30 12.90 -11.90
CA LYS A 21 -8.52 13.25 -11.18
C LYS A 21 -8.27 13.67 -9.73
N TYR A 22 -7.41 12.96 -9.00
CA TYR A 22 -7.31 13.10 -7.54
C TYR A 22 -6.04 13.81 -7.05
N ARG A 23 -4.92 13.77 -7.78
CA ARG A 23 -3.67 14.43 -7.39
C ARG A 23 -3.79 15.96 -7.27
N PRO A 24 -4.51 16.67 -8.15
CA PRO A 24 -4.66 18.13 -8.05
C PRO A 24 -5.49 18.58 -6.85
N ILE A 25 -6.25 17.67 -6.23
CA ILE A 25 -7.13 18.01 -5.11
C ILE A 25 -6.29 18.08 -3.84
N LYS A 26 -6.13 19.30 -3.29
CA LYS A 26 -5.33 19.55 -2.10
C LYS A 26 -6.12 19.47 -0.79
N ILE A 27 -7.45 19.49 -0.85
CA ILE A 27 -8.35 19.34 0.32
C ILE A 27 -8.42 17.86 0.72
N VAL A 28 -7.31 17.31 1.18
CA VAL A 28 -7.21 15.88 1.51
C VAL A 28 -6.66 15.63 2.91
N GLU A 29 -6.12 16.64 3.54
CA GLU A 29 -5.64 16.58 4.92
C GLU A 29 -6.82 16.73 5.87
N MET A 30 -7.69 15.73 5.84
CA MET A 30 -8.75 15.56 6.81
C MET A 30 -8.23 14.58 7.85
N ASP A 31 -8.11 15.04 9.08
CA ASP A 31 -7.83 14.18 10.23
C ASP A 31 -9.08 13.34 10.53
N MET A 32 -9.16 12.20 9.84
CA MET A 32 -10.35 11.34 9.90
C MET A 32 -10.33 10.48 11.16
N PRO A 33 -11.42 10.49 11.95
CA PRO A 33 -11.56 9.58 13.08
C PRO A 33 -11.39 8.12 12.65
N LYS A 34 -10.89 7.27 13.56
CA LYS A 34 -10.62 5.85 13.27
C LYS A 34 -11.84 5.13 12.71
N GLU A 35 -13.03 5.45 13.21
CA GLU A 35 -14.31 4.82 12.86
C GLU A 35 -14.72 5.04 11.40
N ILE A 36 -14.11 6.00 10.73
CA ILE A 36 -14.37 6.28 9.30
C ILE A 36 -13.11 6.21 8.44
N GLN A 37 -12.02 5.67 8.96
CA GLN A 37 -10.85 5.39 8.14
C GLN A 37 -11.15 4.21 7.21
N ALA A 38 -10.65 4.30 5.96
CA ALA A 38 -10.93 3.28 4.97
C ALA A 38 -10.13 1.98 5.17
N ILE A 39 -9.16 1.96 6.09
CA ILE A 39 -8.19 0.88 6.27
C ILE A 39 -8.89 -0.45 6.59
N GLU A 40 -9.78 -0.46 7.57
CA GLU A 40 -10.51 -1.67 7.97
C GLU A 40 -11.33 -2.28 6.82
N ILE A 41 -12.05 -1.42 6.08
CA ILE A 41 -12.84 -1.90 4.93
C ILE A 41 -11.93 -2.39 3.81
N LEU A 42 -10.77 -1.76 3.58
CA LEU A 42 -9.80 -2.20 2.58
C LEU A 42 -9.29 -3.61 2.89
N TYR A 43 -8.85 -3.87 4.10
CA TYR A 43 -8.43 -5.22 4.48
C TYR A 43 -9.58 -6.21 4.38
N LYS A 44 -10.77 -5.88 4.89
CA LYS A 44 -11.95 -6.73 4.79
C LYS A 44 -12.29 -7.10 3.34
N VAL A 45 -12.33 -6.12 2.43
CA VAL A 45 -12.73 -6.35 1.03
C VAL A 45 -11.64 -7.07 0.25
N TYR A 46 -10.43 -6.53 0.26
CA TYR A 46 -9.36 -7.03 -0.62
C TYR A 46 -8.61 -8.21 -0.02
N TRP A 47 -8.44 -8.28 1.31
CA TRP A 47 -7.72 -9.36 1.95
C TRP A 47 -8.65 -10.49 2.40
N ASP A 48 -9.65 -10.24 3.24
CA ASP A 48 -10.49 -11.31 3.81
C ASP A 48 -11.46 -11.89 2.76
N GLN A 49 -12.21 -11.01 2.06
CA GLN A 49 -13.20 -11.43 1.07
C GLN A 49 -12.62 -11.75 -0.29
N LYS A 50 -11.35 -11.40 -0.55
CA LYS A 50 -10.67 -11.57 -1.85
C LYS A 50 -11.44 -10.93 -3.01
N LYS A 51 -12.16 -9.84 -2.74
CA LYS A 51 -12.89 -9.06 -3.76
C LYS A 51 -12.00 -7.96 -4.29
N PHE A 52 -11.74 -7.98 -5.59
CA PHE A 52 -10.88 -7.01 -6.27
C PHE A 52 -11.74 -5.97 -6.97
N LEU A 53 -12.21 -4.99 -6.20
CA LEU A 53 -13.08 -3.92 -6.67
C LEU A 53 -12.27 -2.78 -7.30
N SER A 54 -12.85 -2.12 -8.32
CA SER A 54 -12.34 -0.82 -8.77
C SER A 54 -12.35 0.19 -7.63
N PHE A 55 -11.59 1.28 -7.75
CA PHE A 55 -11.63 2.31 -6.71
C PHE A 55 -13.03 2.91 -6.57
N GLU A 56 -13.75 3.09 -7.66
CA GLU A 56 -15.12 3.60 -7.66
C GLU A 56 -16.08 2.69 -6.89
N ASP A 57 -16.06 1.39 -7.18
CA ASP A 57 -16.93 0.43 -6.51
C ASP A 57 -16.59 0.32 -5.02
N PHE A 58 -15.30 0.28 -4.70
CA PHE A 58 -14.83 0.33 -3.32
C PHE A 58 -15.29 1.60 -2.60
N TYR A 59 -15.16 2.77 -3.25
CA TYR A 59 -15.58 4.04 -2.67
C TYR A 59 -17.09 4.09 -2.42
N GLN A 60 -17.92 3.52 -3.30
CA GLN A 60 -19.35 3.41 -3.10
C GLN A 60 -19.67 2.53 -1.88
N GLU A 61 -19.00 1.39 -1.74
CA GLU A 61 -19.17 0.50 -0.59
C GLU A 61 -18.75 1.17 0.72
N TYR A 62 -17.59 1.84 0.73
CA TYR A 62 -17.11 2.65 1.85
C TYR A 62 -18.10 3.75 2.22
N PHE A 63 -18.55 4.54 1.25
CA PHE A 63 -19.47 5.64 1.48
C PHE A 63 -20.81 5.16 2.02
N LYS A 64 -21.34 4.07 1.48
CA LYS A 64 -22.59 3.45 1.95
C LYS A 64 -22.46 3.00 3.42
N THR A 65 -21.37 2.37 3.77
CA THR A 65 -21.10 1.87 5.13
C THR A 65 -21.01 3.01 6.15
N HIS A 66 -20.37 4.11 5.79
CA HIS A 66 -20.08 5.21 6.72
C HIS A 66 -20.95 6.46 6.50
N LYS A 67 -22.06 6.38 5.78
CA LYS A 67 -22.87 7.53 5.35
C LYS A 67 -23.26 8.47 6.49
N LYS A 68 -23.69 7.94 7.64
CA LYS A 68 -24.07 8.72 8.82
C LYS A 68 -22.86 9.41 9.44
N GLN A 69 -21.83 8.63 9.74
CA GLN A 69 -20.61 9.13 10.39
C GLN A 69 -19.90 10.19 9.51
N LEU A 70 -19.89 10.01 8.19
CA LEU A 70 -19.32 10.97 7.26
C LEU A 70 -20.08 12.30 7.24
N ARG A 71 -21.41 12.28 7.38
CA ARG A 71 -22.20 13.49 7.51
C ARG A 71 -21.90 14.23 8.82
N ASP A 72 -21.79 13.49 9.91
CA ASP A 72 -21.47 14.05 11.22
C ASP A 72 -20.05 14.64 11.24
N PHE A 73 -19.10 13.94 10.61
CA PHE A 73 -17.73 14.42 10.43
C PHE A 73 -17.67 15.69 9.57
N GLN A 74 -18.42 15.76 8.47
CA GLN A 74 -18.51 16.96 7.63
C GLN A 74 -19.01 18.16 8.42
N LYS A 75 -20.08 17.99 9.22
CA LYS A 75 -20.62 19.06 10.09
C LYS A 75 -19.59 19.52 11.11
N LYS A 76 -18.89 18.57 11.75
CA LYS A 76 -17.86 18.86 12.77
C LYS A 76 -16.67 19.63 12.21
N THR A 77 -16.26 19.34 10.98
CA THR A 77 -15.12 20.01 10.33
C THR A 77 -15.46 21.38 9.73
N GLY A 78 -16.76 21.74 9.62
CA GLY A 78 -17.20 22.97 8.99
C GLY A 78 -16.97 23.03 7.47
N LEU A 79 -16.58 21.92 6.83
CA LEU A 79 -16.35 21.88 5.40
C LEU A 79 -17.67 22.03 4.62
N CYS A 80 -17.67 22.91 3.64
CA CYS A 80 -18.81 23.05 2.75
C CYS A 80 -19.06 21.72 1.98
N SER A 81 -20.32 21.43 1.65
CA SER A 81 -20.71 20.18 0.99
C SER A 81 -19.95 19.95 -0.33
N LYS A 82 -19.70 21.00 -1.11
CA LYS A 82 -18.92 20.92 -2.36
C LYS A 82 -17.45 20.56 -2.10
N CYS A 83 -16.84 21.20 -1.11
CA CYS A 83 -15.45 20.91 -0.72
C CYS A 83 -15.32 19.49 -0.18
N PHE A 84 -16.24 19.05 0.67
CA PHE A 84 -16.23 17.71 1.23
C PHE A 84 -16.44 16.63 0.15
N ALA A 85 -17.43 16.78 -0.73
CA ALA A 85 -17.71 15.85 -1.82
C ALA A 85 -16.54 15.73 -2.81
N LYS A 86 -15.73 16.78 -2.98
CA LYS A 86 -14.53 16.76 -3.81
C LYS A 86 -13.32 16.18 -3.06
N GLY A 87 -13.14 16.52 -1.79
CA GLY A 87 -11.98 16.16 -1.00
C GLY A 87 -12.01 14.72 -0.50
N LEU A 88 -13.17 14.22 -0.07
CA LEU A 88 -13.30 12.88 0.50
C LEU A 88 -12.84 11.76 -0.45
N PRO A 89 -13.31 11.66 -1.71
CA PRO A 89 -12.84 10.62 -2.61
C PRO A 89 -11.35 10.72 -2.89
N ALA A 90 -10.79 11.93 -2.97
CA ALA A 90 -9.34 12.10 -3.15
C ALA A 90 -8.54 11.62 -1.91
N ARG A 91 -9.06 11.83 -0.70
CA ARG A 91 -8.47 11.32 0.55
C ARG A 91 -8.51 9.80 0.60
N ILE A 92 -9.67 9.22 0.29
CA ILE A 92 -9.86 7.77 0.29
C ILE A 92 -9.02 7.11 -0.80
N TYR A 93 -8.90 7.72 -2.00
CA TYR A 93 -8.03 7.22 -3.06
C TYR A 93 -6.56 7.11 -2.62
N ARG A 94 -6.03 8.09 -1.89
CA ARG A 94 -4.64 8.03 -1.40
C ARG A 94 -4.43 6.89 -0.42
N THR A 95 -5.39 6.66 0.49
CA THR A 95 -5.36 5.51 1.40
C THR A 95 -5.47 4.20 0.61
N TRP A 96 -6.41 4.11 -0.33
CA TRP A 96 -6.59 2.94 -1.18
C TRP A 96 -5.30 2.60 -1.94
N ALA A 97 -4.69 3.56 -2.62
CA ALA A 97 -3.47 3.35 -3.39
C ALA A 97 -2.29 2.86 -2.53
N SER A 98 -2.19 3.33 -1.28
CA SER A 98 -1.18 2.88 -0.33
C SER A 98 -1.43 1.44 0.14
N ILE A 99 -2.64 1.18 0.64
CA ILE A 99 -3.01 -0.13 1.21
C ILE A 99 -3.03 -1.23 0.15
N ILE A 100 -3.43 -0.94 -1.09
CA ILE A 100 -3.37 -1.91 -2.20
C ILE A 100 -1.95 -2.42 -2.45
N THR A 101 -0.94 -1.57 -2.30
CA THR A 101 0.47 -1.98 -2.42
C THR A 101 0.89 -2.89 -1.26
N GLN A 102 0.43 -2.61 -0.04
CA GLN A 102 0.68 -3.45 1.14
C GLN A 102 -0.03 -4.81 1.01
N ILE A 103 -1.27 -4.82 0.53
CA ILE A 103 -2.04 -6.06 0.27
C ILE A 103 -1.33 -6.90 -0.80
N HIS A 104 -0.81 -6.27 -1.86
CA HIS A 104 -0.01 -6.99 -2.85
C HIS A 104 1.21 -7.65 -2.20
N ALA A 105 1.97 -6.92 -1.36
CA ALA A 105 3.10 -7.48 -0.63
C ALA A 105 2.68 -8.68 0.23
N GLY A 106 1.53 -8.60 0.91
CA GLY A 106 0.95 -9.70 1.66
C GLY A 106 0.67 -10.94 0.79
N TYR A 107 0.07 -10.78 -0.40
CA TYR A 107 -0.17 -11.90 -1.32
C TYR A 107 1.12 -12.51 -1.84
N VAL A 108 2.14 -11.69 -2.12
CA VAL A 108 3.46 -12.21 -2.52
C VAL A 108 4.10 -12.96 -1.36
N ALA A 109 4.04 -12.43 -0.13
CA ALA A 109 4.54 -13.12 1.06
C ALA A 109 3.83 -14.47 1.26
N GLU A 110 2.49 -14.50 1.17
CA GLU A 110 1.71 -15.75 1.28
C GLU A 110 2.10 -16.79 0.22
N SER A 111 2.39 -16.35 -1.01
CA SER A 111 2.86 -17.25 -2.08
C SER A 111 4.23 -17.89 -1.79
N VAL A 112 5.07 -17.21 -1.00
CA VAL A 112 6.42 -17.67 -0.63
C VAL A 112 6.40 -18.51 0.65
N PHE A 113 5.72 -18.04 1.69
CA PHE A 113 5.72 -18.68 3.01
C PHE A 113 4.69 -19.82 3.15
N GLY A 114 3.69 -19.85 2.27
CA GLY A 114 2.63 -20.84 2.22
C GLY A 114 1.25 -20.27 2.50
N GLU A 115 0.24 -21.03 2.12
CA GLU A 115 -1.16 -20.66 2.29
C GLU A 115 -1.51 -20.45 3.78
N ASN A 116 -2.30 -19.40 4.06
CA ASN A 116 -2.69 -18.99 5.41
C ASN A 116 -1.53 -18.62 6.36
N SER A 117 -0.30 -18.40 5.83
CA SER A 117 0.83 -17.95 6.64
C SER A 117 0.79 -16.46 6.97
N VAL A 118 -0.02 -15.67 6.27
CA VAL A 118 -0.09 -14.20 6.37
C VAL A 118 -1.39 -13.75 6.99
N GLU A 119 -1.29 -12.83 7.92
CA GLU A 119 -2.41 -12.12 8.55
C GLU A 119 -2.32 -10.63 8.28
N MET A 120 -3.42 -10.01 7.84
CA MET A 120 -3.53 -8.56 7.61
C MET A 120 -4.79 -8.04 8.28
N SER A 121 -4.66 -6.94 9.03
CA SER A 121 -5.80 -6.27 9.65
C SER A 121 -5.46 -4.82 9.99
N GLY A 122 -6.48 -3.98 10.16
CA GLY A 122 -6.28 -2.62 10.66
C GLY A 122 -5.70 -2.59 12.06
N GLU A 123 -5.94 -3.60 12.89
CA GLU A 123 -5.33 -3.71 14.22
C GLU A 123 -3.80 -3.88 14.12
N LEU A 124 -3.31 -4.73 13.22
CA LEU A 124 -1.88 -4.90 12.96
C LEU A 124 -1.26 -3.60 12.44
N ASP A 125 -1.91 -2.93 11.48
CA ASP A 125 -1.48 -1.64 10.94
C ASP A 125 -1.34 -0.58 12.05
N HIS A 126 -2.31 -0.48 12.93
CA HIS A 126 -2.24 0.42 14.10
C HIS A 126 -1.12 0.09 15.08
N LYS A 127 -0.71 -1.17 15.15
CA LYS A 127 0.43 -1.63 15.96
C LYS A 127 1.77 -1.52 15.22
N GLY A 128 1.78 -1.01 13.99
CA GLY A 128 2.97 -0.72 13.21
C GLY A 128 3.46 -1.87 12.33
N ALA A 129 2.61 -2.84 12.02
CA ALA A 129 2.87 -3.87 11.03
C ALA A 129 1.76 -3.87 9.96
N ASP A 130 2.13 -3.73 8.70
CA ASP A 130 1.18 -3.79 7.60
C ASP A 130 0.63 -5.22 7.41
N PHE A 131 1.44 -6.23 7.74
CA PHE A 131 1.05 -7.63 7.84
C PHE A 131 2.01 -8.44 8.71
N GLN A 132 1.54 -9.59 9.16
CA GLN A 132 2.30 -10.54 9.95
C GLN A 132 2.40 -11.87 9.21
N VAL A 133 3.60 -12.46 9.19
CA VAL A 133 3.84 -13.80 8.65
C VAL A 133 4.13 -14.75 9.79
N LYS A 134 3.39 -15.85 9.86
CA LYS A 134 3.66 -16.97 10.77
C LYS A 134 4.31 -18.11 9.96
N TYR A 135 5.59 -18.33 10.23
CA TYR A 135 6.34 -19.34 9.50
C TYR A 135 7.19 -20.16 10.45
N ARG A 136 6.94 -21.49 10.50
CA ARG A 136 7.51 -22.40 11.52
C ARG A 136 7.20 -21.87 12.92
N SER A 137 8.22 -21.68 13.77
CA SER A 137 8.07 -21.14 15.13
C SER A 137 8.25 -19.62 15.22
N LYS A 138 8.46 -18.93 14.08
CA LYS A 138 8.72 -17.49 14.06
C LYS A 138 7.50 -16.69 13.62
N ILE A 139 7.41 -15.49 14.18
CA ILE A 139 6.45 -14.45 13.80
C ILE A 139 7.26 -13.28 13.23
N LEU A 140 6.99 -12.91 11.98
CA LEU A 140 7.63 -11.80 11.27
C LEU A 140 6.60 -10.70 11.04
N ASN A 141 6.84 -9.52 11.59
CA ASN A 141 5.98 -8.35 11.47
C ASN A 141 6.53 -7.44 10.36
N TYR A 142 5.89 -7.43 9.20
CA TYR A 142 6.35 -6.65 8.06
C TYR A 142 5.79 -5.24 8.07
N GLN A 143 6.65 -4.28 7.76
CA GLN A 143 6.27 -2.89 7.50
C GLN A 143 6.82 -2.45 6.13
N VAL A 144 5.93 -2.04 5.24
CA VAL A 144 6.22 -1.66 3.85
C VAL A 144 6.28 -0.14 3.74
N LYS A 145 7.48 0.42 3.60
CA LYS A 145 7.71 1.87 3.60
C LYS A 145 8.24 2.35 2.26
N LYS A 146 7.46 3.20 1.59
CA LYS A 146 7.97 3.91 0.42
C LYS A 146 8.91 5.03 0.86
N LYS A 147 10.17 5.00 0.41
CA LYS A 147 11.08 6.13 0.57
C LYS A 147 10.61 7.28 -0.31
N SER A 148 10.32 8.43 0.30
CA SER A 148 10.03 9.66 -0.45
C SER A 148 11.34 10.36 -0.74
N LEU A 149 11.56 10.78 -1.98
CA LEU A 149 12.66 11.66 -2.38
C LEU A 149 12.43 13.12 -1.94
N SER A 150 11.26 13.46 -1.42
CA SER A 150 11.00 14.78 -0.85
C SER A 150 11.73 14.92 0.48
N ARG A 151 12.36 16.06 0.69
CA ARG A 151 13.22 16.42 1.84
C ARG A 151 12.56 16.37 3.22
N GLU A 152 11.27 16.17 3.31
CA GLU A 152 10.59 15.92 4.56
C GLU A 152 10.73 14.44 4.93
N VAL A 153 11.90 14.12 5.48
CA VAL A 153 12.05 12.94 6.32
C VAL A 153 11.11 13.16 7.50
N ARG A 154 9.88 12.62 7.42
CA ARG A 154 9.08 12.43 8.62
C ARG A 154 9.95 11.56 9.53
N GLN A 155 10.40 12.14 10.64
CA GLN A 155 11.08 11.38 11.67
C GLN A 155 10.20 10.16 11.96
N GLU A 156 10.79 8.98 11.89
CA GLU A 156 10.08 7.75 12.24
C GLU A 156 9.57 7.95 13.67
N GLY A 157 8.25 8.11 13.81
CA GLY A 157 7.65 8.21 15.14
C GLY A 157 7.97 6.95 15.94
N PRO A 158 8.03 7.04 17.28
CA PRO A 158 8.26 5.88 18.10
C PRO A 158 7.23 4.79 17.78
N ARG A 159 7.70 3.54 17.63
CA ARG A 159 6.81 2.38 17.50
C ARG A 159 5.83 2.34 18.68
N ALA A 160 4.63 1.83 18.45
CA ALA A 160 3.59 1.76 19.47
C ALA A 160 4.13 1.21 20.81
N LYS A 161 3.61 1.71 21.94
CA LYS A 161 4.03 1.31 23.29
C LYS A 161 3.85 -0.18 23.61
N ASN A 162 2.95 -0.88 22.88
CA ASN A 162 2.75 -2.33 22.96
C ASN A 162 3.20 -2.96 21.63
N PRO A 163 4.50 -3.27 21.50
CA PRO A 163 5.01 -3.89 20.29
C PRO A 163 4.38 -5.28 20.10
N LEU A 164 4.15 -5.64 18.84
CA LEU A 164 3.75 -6.99 18.48
C LEU A 164 4.87 -7.98 18.86
N HIS A 165 4.49 -9.20 19.25
CA HIS A 165 5.46 -10.27 19.42
C HIS A 165 6.07 -10.63 18.06
N GLY A 166 7.36 -10.99 18.07
CA GLY A 166 8.08 -11.41 16.87
C GLY A 166 9.10 -10.39 16.38
N GLU A 167 9.69 -10.71 15.25
CA GLU A 167 10.71 -9.89 14.60
C GLU A 167 10.05 -8.86 13.70
N PHE A 168 10.51 -7.60 13.74
CA PHE A 168 10.09 -6.56 12.81
C PHE A 168 10.99 -6.54 11.57
N VAL A 169 10.35 -6.57 10.39
CA VAL A 169 11.01 -6.56 9.08
C VAL A 169 10.54 -5.35 8.29
N ASP A 170 11.39 -4.34 8.15
CA ASP A 170 11.08 -3.14 7.36
C ASP A 170 11.44 -3.38 5.88
N ILE A 171 10.46 -3.33 4.98
CA ILE A 171 10.68 -3.30 3.53
C ILE A 171 10.66 -1.84 3.08
N LYS A 172 11.86 -1.26 2.90
CA LYS A 172 12.01 0.12 2.42
C LYS A 172 12.24 0.10 0.91
N TYR A 173 11.29 0.61 0.12
CA TYR A 173 11.38 0.63 -1.32
C TYR A 173 11.33 2.04 -1.90
N GLU A 174 11.99 2.23 -3.03
CA GLU A 174 12.05 3.49 -3.77
C GLU A 174 11.50 3.29 -5.18
N VAL A 175 10.66 4.24 -5.61
CA VAL A 175 10.12 4.25 -6.96
C VAL A 175 10.50 5.58 -7.60
N PRO A 176 11.20 5.59 -8.72
CA PRO A 176 11.49 6.80 -9.48
C PRO A 176 10.20 7.57 -9.83
N SER A 177 10.30 8.87 -9.99
CA SER A 177 9.17 9.65 -10.49
C SER A 177 8.77 9.21 -11.90
N SER A 178 7.51 9.48 -12.29
CA SER A 178 6.97 9.13 -13.61
C SER A 178 7.87 9.57 -14.76
N ASP A 179 8.47 10.75 -14.63
CA ASP A 179 9.33 11.35 -15.66
C ASP A 179 10.55 10.50 -16.03
N TYR A 180 11.06 9.71 -15.07
CA TYR A 180 12.16 8.78 -15.36
C TYR A 180 11.69 7.55 -16.14
N PHE A 181 10.42 7.18 -16.05
CA PHE A 181 9.85 6.10 -16.86
C PHE A 181 9.44 6.58 -18.25
N GLU A 182 9.00 7.83 -18.39
CA GLU A 182 8.63 8.44 -19.67
C GLU A 182 9.88 8.82 -20.47
N ASN A 183 10.90 9.36 -19.81
CA ASN A 183 12.17 9.79 -20.39
C ASN A 183 13.36 9.13 -19.68
N PRO A 184 13.59 7.82 -19.87
CA PRO A 184 14.57 7.07 -19.09
C PRO A 184 16.03 7.35 -19.47
N LYS A 185 16.26 7.89 -20.67
CA LYS A 185 17.62 8.11 -21.21
C LYS A 185 18.07 9.55 -21.11
N LYS A 186 19.38 9.72 -20.97
CA LYS A 186 20.09 10.99 -21.14
C LYS A 186 20.27 11.29 -22.64
N LYS A 187 20.75 12.50 -22.97
CA LYS A 187 21.06 12.89 -24.36
C LYS A 187 22.12 11.99 -25.04
N ASN A 188 23.04 11.43 -24.27
CA ASN A 188 24.09 10.50 -24.75
C ASN A 188 23.61 9.05 -24.92
N GLY A 189 22.30 8.75 -24.73
CA GLY A 189 21.71 7.43 -24.88
C GLY A 189 21.76 6.54 -23.62
N GLU A 190 22.55 6.90 -22.60
CA GLU A 190 22.62 6.17 -21.33
C GLU A 190 21.36 6.31 -20.51
N TYR A 191 21.02 5.29 -19.72
CA TYR A 191 19.94 5.39 -18.74
C TYR A 191 20.28 6.38 -17.62
N LYS A 192 19.29 7.16 -17.22
CA LYS A 192 19.37 8.00 -16.00
C LYS A 192 19.50 7.11 -14.77
N LEU A 193 20.34 7.51 -13.81
CA LEU A 193 20.67 6.70 -12.65
C LEU A 193 19.45 6.17 -11.85
N PRO A 194 18.40 6.97 -11.55
CA PRO A 194 17.23 6.44 -10.85
C PRO A 194 16.49 5.35 -11.63
N TYR A 195 16.40 5.48 -12.96
CA TYR A 195 15.78 4.44 -13.79
C TYR A 195 16.63 3.18 -13.85
N LYS A 196 17.96 3.32 -13.99
CA LYS A 196 18.89 2.19 -13.97
C LYS A 196 18.80 1.42 -12.65
N ARG A 197 18.85 2.11 -11.51
CA ARG A 197 18.69 1.49 -10.18
C ARG A 197 17.38 0.71 -10.06
N PHE A 198 16.30 1.22 -10.67
CA PHE A 198 15.02 0.52 -10.66
C PHE A 198 15.05 -0.74 -11.54
N LEU A 199 15.73 -0.72 -12.69
CA LEU A 199 15.88 -1.90 -13.55
C LEU A 199 16.74 -2.99 -12.91
N ASP A 200 17.77 -2.58 -12.16
CA ASP A 200 18.69 -3.48 -11.47
C ASP A 200 18.09 -4.02 -10.13
N ASN A 201 16.89 -3.58 -9.76
CA ASN A 201 16.24 -3.96 -8.51
C ASN A 201 15.37 -5.21 -8.70
N GLU A 202 15.78 -6.33 -8.12
CA GLU A 202 15.06 -7.61 -8.16
C GLU A 202 13.81 -7.65 -7.27
N GLU A 203 13.68 -6.69 -6.33
CA GLU A 203 12.58 -6.67 -5.34
C GLU A 203 11.27 -6.11 -5.91
N LEU A 204 11.35 -5.33 -7.00
CA LEU A 204 10.24 -4.59 -7.57
C LEU A 204 10.06 -4.87 -9.06
N LYS A 205 8.79 -4.88 -9.49
CA LYS A 205 8.43 -4.85 -10.91
C LYS A 205 7.40 -3.77 -11.18
N ARG A 206 7.39 -3.23 -12.40
CA ARG A 206 6.42 -2.20 -12.82
C ARG A 206 5.52 -2.76 -13.92
N PHE A 207 4.20 -2.59 -13.75
CA PHE A 207 3.24 -2.88 -14.81
C PHE A 207 3.14 -1.74 -15.83
N GLN A 208 2.59 -2.03 -17.01
CA GLN A 208 2.45 -1.04 -18.08
C GLN A 208 1.64 0.19 -17.68
N ASN A 209 0.61 0.01 -16.85
CA ASN A 209 -0.21 1.11 -16.31
C ASN A 209 0.48 1.94 -15.21
N GLY A 210 1.72 1.59 -14.85
CA GLY A 210 2.54 2.33 -13.89
C GLY A 210 2.41 1.91 -12.43
N PHE A 211 1.69 0.82 -12.11
CA PHE A 211 1.81 0.21 -10.80
C PHE A 211 3.21 -0.36 -10.62
N VAL A 212 3.80 -0.12 -9.44
CA VAL A 212 5.02 -0.79 -8.99
C VAL A 212 4.64 -1.70 -7.84
N VAL A 213 5.01 -2.95 -7.95
CA VAL A 213 4.65 -4.03 -7.04
C VAL A 213 5.87 -4.86 -6.67
N PHE A 214 5.76 -5.65 -5.61
CA PHE A 214 6.84 -6.51 -5.13
C PHE A 214 6.97 -7.78 -5.96
N THR A 215 8.22 -8.27 -6.07
CA THR A 215 8.53 -9.63 -6.54
C THR A 215 8.65 -10.57 -5.33
N PRO A 216 8.72 -11.89 -5.52
CA PRO A 216 8.99 -12.83 -4.44
C PRO A 216 10.36 -12.67 -3.77
N TYR A 217 11.32 -12.01 -4.44
CA TYR A 217 12.74 -11.99 -4.06
C TYR A 217 12.97 -11.64 -2.58
N THR A 218 12.47 -10.51 -2.09
CA THR A 218 12.63 -10.08 -0.69
C THR A 218 12.14 -11.12 0.31
N PHE A 219 11.01 -11.74 0.02
CA PHE A 219 10.38 -12.74 0.89
C PHE A 219 11.12 -14.07 0.85
N GLU A 220 11.62 -14.47 -0.32
CA GLU A 220 12.46 -15.67 -0.49
C GLU A 220 13.78 -15.53 0.25
N GLN A 221 14.44 -14.37 0.20
CA GLN A 221 15.66 -14.13 0.96
C GLN A 221 15.40 -14.26 2.47
N LYS A 222 14.31 -13.64 2.97
CA LYS A 222 13.96 -13.75 4.39
C LYS A 222 13.59 -15.18 4.80
N LYS A 223 12.92 -15.92 3.93
CA LYS A 223 12.60 -17.33 4.17
C LYS A 223 13.87 -18.18 4.29
N LYS A 224 14.85 -18.00 3.38
CA LYS A 224 16.15 -18.67 3.44
C LYS A 224 16.92 -18.34 4.74
N GLU A 225 16.88 -17.08 5.18
CA GLU A 225 17.48 -16.67 6.46
C GLU A 225 16.84 -17.40 7.64
N VAL A 226 15.51 -17.46 7.70
CA VAL A 226 14.79 -18.20 8.75
C VAL A 226 15.11 -19.67 8.71
N ASP A 227 15.21 -20.27 7.52
CA ASP A 227 15.53 -21.68 7.33
C ASP A 227 16.99 -21.99 7.71
N GLY A 228 17.92 -21.08 7.43
CA GLY A 228 19.34 -21.21 7.77
C GLY A 228 19.65 -21.08 9.26
N ASN A 229 18.88 -20.26 9.98
CA ASN A 229 19.04 -20.06 11.43
C ASN A 229 18.50 -21.23 12.30
N LEU A 230 17.95 -22.27 11.69
CA LEU A 230 17.40 -23.46 12.37
C LEU A 230 18.32 -24.68 12.27
N LYS A 231 19.53 -24.51 11.68
CA LYS A 231 20.61 -25.51 11.67
C LYS A 231 21.57 -25.24 12.82
#